data_a3ca2b00be4e79e3f57e7df2cd0054d6
#
_entry.id   a3ca2b00be4e79e3f57e7df2cd0054d6
#
_cell.length_a   1.000
_cell.length_b   1.000
_cell.length_c   1.000
_cell.angle_alpha   90.00
_cell.angle_beta   90.00
_cell.angle_gamma   90.00
#
_symmetry.space_group_name_H-M   'P 1'
#
loop_
_entity.id
_entity.type
_entity.pdbx_description
1 polymer ?
#
loop_
_entity_poly.entity_id
_entity_poly.type
_entity_poly.pdbx_seq_one_letter_code
_entity_poly.pdbx_strand_id
1 'polypeptide(L)'
;MVVNGMDVFSFAIKVPPRALKECIAQYNINVDTIDLLLLHQANKFIDEKIRKSIKIPAEKCPYCLADYGNVTCASIPLTLVTQCKERLHNNANHILACGFGVGLQWGCMEFNIDNIVCTDVQIYKSK
;
A
#
# COMPACT_ATOMS: atom_id res chain seq x y z
N MET A 1 20.77 -12.60 8.77
CA MET A 1 20.51 -12.22 7.36
C MET A 1 21.17 -10.87 7.13
N VAL A 2 22.12 -10.77 6.20
CA VAL A 2 22.75 -9.49 5.84
C VAL A 2 21.92 -8.91 4.70
N VAL A 3 21.28 -7.77 4.95
CA VAL A 3 20.50 -7.05 3.94
C VAL A 3 21.32 -5.85 3.48
N ASN A 4 21.65 -5.82 2.17
CA ASN A 4 22.27 -4.66 1.57
C ASN A 4 21.21 -3.58 1.34
N GLY A 5 21.22 -2.50 2.14
CA GLY A 5 20.22 -1.43 2.07
C GLY A 5 20.15 -0.73 0.70
N MET A 6 21.27 -0.62 -0.02
CA MET A 6 21.30 -0.03 -1.36
C MET A 6 20.60 -0.90 -2.40
N ASP A 7 20.73 -2.22 -2.31
CA ASP A 7 20.05 -3.15 -3.22
C ASP A 7 18.55 -3.13 -2.97
N VAL A 8 18.13 -3.15 -1.70
CA VAL A 8 16.70 -3.04 -1.33
C VAL A 8 16.12 -1.70 -1.80
N PHE A 9 16.85 -0.60 -1.63
CA PHE A 9 16.40 0.70 -2.12
C PHE A 9 16.27 0.72 -3.63
N SER A 10 17.30 0.25 -4.36
CA SER A 10 17.29 0.18 -5.83
C SER A 10 16.13 -0.69 -6.36
N PHE A 11 15.86 -1.81 -5.69
CA PHE A 11 14.71 -2.65 -5.97
C PHE A 11 13.40 -1.90 -5.74
N ALA A 12 13.21 -1.29 -4.58
CA ALA A 12 11.96 -0.67 -4.17
C ALA A 12 11.55 0.52 -5.07
N ILE A 13 12.51 1.24 -5.66
CA ILE A 13 12.21 2.35 -6.58
C ILE A 13 11.98 1.92 -8.03
N LYS A 14 12.31 0.68 -8.40
CA LYS A 14 12.22 0.19 -9.79
C LYS A 14 11.15 -0.88 -9.97
N VAL A 15 11.16 -1.90 -9.11
CA VAL A 15 10.34 -3.10 -9.33
C VAL A 15 8.87 -2.87 -9.00
N PRO A 16 8.47 -2.36 -7.82
CA PRO A 16 7.06 -2.11 -7.52
C PRO A 16 6.35 -1.17 -8.51
N PRO A 17 6.96 -0.03 -8.96
CA PRO A 17 6.36 0.80 -10.00
C PRO A 17 6.10 0.06 -11.31
N ARG A 18 7.05 -0.79 -11.72
CA ARG A 18 6.92 -1.61 -12.93
C ARG A 18 5.81 -2.66 -12.76
N ALA A 19 5.83 -3.39 -11.65
CA ALA A 19 4.84 -4.42 -11.36
C ALA A 19 3.40 -3.86 -11.32
N LEU A 20 3.21 -2.68 -10.72
CA LEU A 20 1.91 -2.01 -10.75
C LEU A 20 1.46 -1.64 -12.16
N LYS A 21 2.37 -1.12 -13.01
CA LYS A 21 2.05 -0.81 -14.41
C LYS A 21 1.70 -2.07 -15.21
N GLU A 22 2.44 -3.14 -15.00
CA GLU A 22 2.17 -4.45 -15.62
C GLU A 22 0.80 -5.00 -15.16
N CYS A 23 0.50 -4.94 -13.86
CA CYS A 23 -0.78 -5.33 -13.30
C CYS A 23 -1.94 -4.51 -13.91
N ILE A 24 -1.81 -3.18 -13.94
CA ILE A 24 -2.80 -2.27 -14.52
C ILE A 24 -3.06 -2.63 -15.99
N ALA A 25 -2.00 -2.84 -16.77
CA ALA A 25 -2.11 -3.17 -18.19
C ALA A 25 -2.69 -4.57 -18.43
N GLN A 26 -2.25 -5.56 -17.67
CA GLN A 26 -2.67 -6.96 -17.83
C GLN A 26 -4.15 -7.17 -17.52
N TYR A 27 -4.68 -6.48 -16.52
CA TYR A 27 -6.07 -6.61 -16.06
C TYR A 27 -6.97 -5.47 -16.54
N ASN A 28 -6.46 -4.59 -17.43
CA ASN A 28 -7.18 -3.42 -17.94
C ASN A 28 -7.80 -2.55 -16.82
N ILE A 29 -7.05 -2.35 -15.74
CA ILE A 29 -7.52 -1.57 -14.60
C ILE A 29 -7.64 -0.09 -14.99
N ASN A 30 -8.81 0.48 -14.82
CA ASN A 30 -8.99 1.91 -14.97
C ASN A 30 -8.49 2.64 -13.72
N VAL A 31 -7.34 3.28 -13.81
CA VAL A 31 -6.68 3.98 -12.69
C VAL A 31 -7.57 5.09 -12.10
N ASP A 32 -8.42 5.71 -12.91
CA ASP A 32 -9.31 6.79 -12.46
C ASP A 32 -10.39 6.29 -11.50
N THR A 33 -10.79 5.01 -11.63
CA THR A 33 -11.80 4.38 -10.77
C THR A 33 -11.23 3.82 -9.47
N ILE A 34 -9.91 3.78 -9.30
CA ILE A 34 -9.29 3.37 -8.04
C ILE A 34 -9.61 4.38 -6.94
N ASP A 35 -10.17 3.90 -5.83
CA ASP A 35 -10.47 4.70 -4.66
C ASP A 35 -9.27 4.80 -3.71
N LEU A 36 -8.54 3.70 -3.56
CA LEU A 36 -7.40 3.60 -2.65
C LEU A 36 -6.23 2.86 -3.30
N LEU A 37 -5.03 3.47 -3.21
CA LEU A 37 -3.76 2.78 -3.45
C LEU A 37 -3.12 2.45 -2.09
N LEU A 38 -3.03 1.17 -1.77
CA LEU A 38 -2.40 0.70 -0.54
C LEU A 38 -1.02 0.13 -0.84
N LEU A 39 0.02 0.79 -0.33
CA LEU A 39 1.41 0.37 -0.48
C LEU A 39 1.95 -0.22 0.82
N HIS A 40 2.89 -1.16 0.70
CA HIS A 40 3.79 -1.45 1.80
C HIS A 40 4.46 -0.14 2.24
N GLN A 41 4.45 0.15 3.52
CA GLN A 41 4.96 1.40 4.09
C GLN A 41 6.48 1.30 4.32
N ALA A 42 7.27 1.39 3.24
CA ALA A 42 8.73 1.30 3.29
C ALA A 42 9.34 2.59 3.86
N ASN A 43 9.17 3.68 3.15
CA ASN A 43 9.37 5.06 3.57
C ASN A 43 8.64 5.99 2.61
N LYS A 44 8.34 7.20 3.07
CA LYS A 44 7.51 8.16 2.30
C LYS A 44 8.08 8.51 0.92
N PHE A 45 9.41 8.57 0.78
CA PHE A 45 10.04 8.90 -0.50
C PHE A 45 9.80 7.80 -1.55
N ILE A 46 10.00 6.54 -1.16
CA ILE A 46 9.76 5.38 -2.04
C ILE A 46 8.28 5.32 -2.42
N ASP A 47 7.39 5.40 -1.44
CA ASP A 47 5.95 5.28 -1.64
C ASP A 47 5.41 6.38 -2.55
N GLU A 48 5.86 7.64 -2.37
CA GLU A 48 5.54 8.74 -3.26
C GLU A 48 6.05 8.54 -4.70
N LYS A 49 7.23 7.94 -4.84
CA LYS A 49 7.79 7.62 -6.17
C LYS A 49 6.96 6.55 -6.88
N ILE A 50 6.52 5.53 -6.16
CA ILE A 50 5.62 4.49 -6.66
C ILE A 50 4.29 5.11 -7.10
N ARG A 51 3.61 5.83 -6.20
CA ARG A 51 2.33 6.48 -6.47
C ARG A 51 2.37 7.36 -7.72
N LYS A 52 3.36 8.26 -7.80
CA LYS A 52 3.54 9.18 -8.94
C LYS A 52 3.78 8.45 -10.26
N SER A 53 4.43 7.29 -10.23
CA SER A 53 4.74 6.51 -11.44
C SER A 53 3.50 5.97 -12.15
N ILE A 54 2.41 5.76 -11.40
CA ILE A 54 1.11 5.29 -11.90
C ILE A 54 0.04 6.38 -11.87
N LYS A 55 0.45 7.64 -11.60
CA LYS A 55 -0.37 8.85 -11.62
C LYS A 55 -1.58 8.86 -10.67
N ILE A 56 -1.54 8.09 -9.60
CA ILE A 56 -2.58 8.13 -8.56
C ILE A 56 -2.45 9.44 -7.75
N PRO A 57 -3.53 10.19 -7.53
CA PRO A 57 -3.55 11.39 -6.69
C PRO A 57 -3.13 11.09 -5.23
N ALA A 58 -2.55 12.09 -4.54
CA ALA A 58 -2.02 11.91 -3.19
C ALA A 58 -3.11 11.52 -2.18
N GLU A 59 -4.29 12.08 -2.32
CA GLU A 59 -5.45 11.82 -1.49
C GLU A 59 -5.96 10.37 -1.57
N LYS A 60 -5.64 9.65 -2.65
CA LYS A 60 -5.99 8.23 -2.82
C LYS A 60 -4.92 7.28 -2.28
N CYS A 61 -3.78 7.77 -1.80
CA CYS A 61 -2.68 6.95 -1.28
C CYS A 61 -2.37 7.33 0.18
N PRO A 62 -3.09 6.74 1.14
CA PRO A 62 -2.91 7.04 2.56
C PRO A 62 -1.60 6.46 3.11
N TYR A 63 -1.07 7.10 4.15
CA TYR A 63 0.14 6.69 4.84
C TYR A 63 -0.08 6.62 6.35
N CYS A 64 0.38 5.54 7.00
CA CYS A 64 0.42 5.41 8.45
C CYS A 64 1.86 5.49 9.03
N LEU A 65 2.85 5.81 8.18
CA LEU A 65 4.28 5.85 8.54
C LEU A 65 4.61 6.81 9.68
N ALA A 66 3.91 7.95 9.77
CA ALA A 66 4.16 8.95 10.80
C ALA A 66 3.86 8.43 12.20
N ASP A 67 2.81 7.61 12.32
CA ASP A 67 2.32 7.10 13.61
C ASP A 67 2.93 5.75 13.97
N TYR A 68 3.19 4.89 12.98
CA TYR A 68 3.53 3.48 13.22
C TYR A 68 4.87 3.05 12.60
N GLY A 69 5.48 3.86 11.74
CA GLY A 69 6.70 3.50 11.02
C GLY A 69 6.48 2.34 10.02
N ASN A 70 7.59 1.68 9.69
CA ASN A 70 7.55 0.47 8.86
C ASN A 70 7.28 -0.76 9.73
N VAL A 71 6.06 -1.24 9.71
CA VAL A 71 5.61 -2.43 10.46
C VAL A 71 5.58 -3.69 9.59
N THR A 72 6.45 -3.76 8.60
CA THR A 72 6.64 -4.91 7.70
C THR A 72 5.33 -5.39 7.04
N CYS A 73 4.95 -6.67 7.17
CA CYS A 73 3.75 -7.23 6.54
C CYS A 73 2.43 -6.64 7.06
N ALA A 74 2.43 -6.02 8.24
CA ALA A 74 1.27 -5.36 8.81
C ALA A 74 1.00 -3.96 8.21
N SER A 75 1.90 -3.41 7.39
CA SER A 75 1.78 -2.05 6.86
C SER A 75 0.48 -1.81 6.10
N ILE A 76 0.13 -2.68 5.18
CA ILE A 76 -1.11 -2.52 4.36
C ILE A 76 -2.37 -2.65 5.22
N PRO A 77 -2.58 -3.72 6.01
CA PRO A 77 -3.78 -3.83 6.84
C PRO A 77 -3.85 -2.73 7.92
N LEU A 78 -2.71 -2.30 8.47
CA LEU A 78 -2.71 -1.22 9.45
C LEU A 78 -3.10 0.12 8.80
N THR A 79 -2.57 0.44 7.61
CA THR A 79 -2.99 1.63 6.85
C THR A 79 -4.48 1.59 6.56
N LEU A 80 -5.01 0.42 6.17
CA LEU A 80 -6.43 0.26 5.89
C LEU A 80 -7.30 0.61 7.10
N VAL A 81 -7.01 0.05 8.27
CA VAL A 81 -7.84 0.25 9.47
C VAL A 81 -7.64 1.60 10.15
N THR A 82 -6.45 2.23 10.01
CA THR A 82 -6.14 3.51 10.68
C THR A 82 -6.44 4.73 9.83
N GLN A 83 -6.23 4.65 8.51
CA GLN A 83 -6.28 5.79 7.61
C GLN A 83 -7.48 5.77 6.64
N CYS A 84 -8.11 4.59 6.46
CA CYS A 84 -9.14 4.43 5.44
C CYS A 84 -10.54 4.14 6.00
N LYS A 85 -10.69 3.93 7.30
CA LYS A 85 -11.95 3.49 7.93
C LYS A 85 -13.16 4.31 7.49
N GLU A 86 -13.09 5.64 7.59
CA GLU A 86 -14.20 6.52 7.20
C GLU A 86 -14.48 6.45 5.68
N ARG A 87 -13.43 6.33 4.87
CA ARG A 87 -13.56 6.24 3.42
C ARG A 87 -14.21 4.93 2.99
N LEU A 88 -13.87 3.83 3.65
CA LEU A 88 -14.48 2.52 3.42
C LEU A 88 -15.98 2.51 3.80
N HIS A 89 -16.34 3.18 4.89
CA HIS A 89 -17.74 3.36 5.26
C HIS A 89 -18.51 4.26 4.26
N ASN A 90 -17.82 5.12 3.52
CA ASN A 90 -18.38 5.99 2.50
C ASN A 90 -18.18 5.45 1.06
N ASN A 91 -18.16 4.11 0.90
CA ASN A 91 -18.11 3.40 -0.38
C ASN A 91 -16.79 3.54 -1.17
N ALA A 92 -15.65 3.88 -0.54
CA ALA A 92 -14.35 3.72 -1.17
C ALA A 92 -13.98 2.23 -1.17
N ASN A 93 -14.37 1.50 -2.23
CA ASN A 93 -14.29 0.05 -2.24
C ASN A 93 -13.34 -0.52 -3.30
N HIS A 94 -12.94 0.23 -4.32
CA HIS A 94 -12.04 -0.22 -5.38
C HIS A 94 -10.58 0.04 -4.99
N ILE A 95 -9.85 -1.02 -4.70
CA ILE A 95 -8.52 -0.95 -4.10
C ILE A 95 -7.48 -1.57 -5.01
N LEU A 96 -6.39 -0.85 -5.23
CA LEU A 96 -5.15 -1.37 -5.79
C LEU A 96 -4.10 -1.44 -4.69
N ALA A 97 -3.49 -2.59 -4.46
CA ALA A 97 -2.48 -2.77 -3.43
C ALA A 97 -1.18 -3.31 -4.00
N CYS A 98 -0.04 -2.91 -3.39
CA CYS A 98 1.26 -3.45 -3.72
C CYS A 98 2.10 -3.65 -2.45
N GLY A 99 2.41 -4.90 -2.18
CA GLY A 99 3.38 -5.31 -1.17
C GLY A 99 4.75 -5.57 -1.80
N PHE A 100 5.82 -5.20 -1.10
CA PHE A 100 7.19 -5.48 -1.54
C PHE A 100 8.15 -5.49 -0.35
N GLY A 101 9.27 -6.17 -0.48
CA GLY A 101 10.24 -6.22 0.62
C GLY A 101 11.37 -7.22 0.41
N VAL A 102 11.92 -7.60 1.55
CA VAL A 102 13.05 -8.54 1.61
C VAL A 102 12.65 -9.90 1.07
N GLY A 103 13.56 -10.44 0.30
CA GLY A 103 13.33 -11.69 -0.39
C GLY A 103 14.05 -11.78 -1.75
N LEU A 104 14.22 -10.80 -2.57
CA LEU A 104 13.39 -9.63 -2.89
C LEU A 104 12.05 -10.09 -3.48
N GLN A 105 10.96 -9.76 -2.85
CA GLN A 105 9.63 -10.21 -3.27
C GLN A 105 8.70 -9.02 -3.43
N TRP A 106 7.71 -9.16 -4.30
CA TRP A 106 6.66 -8.19 -4.51
C TRP A 106 5.38 -8.89 -5.00
N GLY A 107 4.26 -8.22 -4.79
CA GLY A 107 2.98 -8.65 -5.32
C GLY A 107 2.05 -7.44 -5.45
N CYS A 108 1.24 -7.46 -6.50
CA CYS A 108 0.19 -6.48 -6.70
C CYS A 108 -1.15 -7.21 -6.77
N MET A 109 -2.18 -6.55 -6.26
CA MET A 109 -3.55 -7.06 -6.35
C MET A 109 -4.53 -5.90 -6.53
N GLU A 110 -5.57 -6.15 -7.26
CA GLU A 110 -6.74 -5.30 -7.38
C GLU A 110 -7.93 -6.07 -6.82
N PHE A 111 -8.73 -5.41 -6.01
CA PHE A 111 -9.91 -6.02 -5.40
C PHE A 111 -10.93 -4.98 -4.96
N ASN A 112 -12.18 -5.42 -4.86
CA ASN A 112 -13.25 -4.63 -4.28
C ASN A 112 -13.52 -5.09 -2.84
N ILE A 113 -13.83 -4.14 -1.97
CA ILE A 113 -14.26 -4.41 -0.59
C ILE A 113 -15.69 -3.93 -0.43
N ASP A 114 -16.63 -4.88 -0.39
CA ASP A 114 -18.02 -4.59 -0.10
C ASP A 114 -18.35 -5.02 1.34
N ASN A 115 -19.03 -4.15 2.08
CA ASN A 115 -19.52 -4.43 3.44
C ASN A 115 -18.42 -4.86 4.44
N ILE A 116 -17.25 -4.22 4.37
CA ILE A 116 -16.17 -4.50 5.33
C ILE A 116 -16.51 -4.03 6.74
N VAL A 117 -16.23 -4.87 7.72
CA VAL A 117 -16.21 -4.48 9.12
C VAL A 117 -14.80 -4.00 9.45
N CYS A 118 -14.64 -2.69 9.64
CA CYS A 118 -13.38 -2.08 10.01
C CYS A 118 -13.45 -1.60 11.46
N THR A 119 -12.82 -2.35 12.36
CA THR A 119 -12.77 -2.03 13.79
C THR A 119 -11.67 -1.01 14.10
N ASP A 120 -11.72 -0.42 15.31
CA ASP A 120 -10.62 0.42 15.79
C ASP A 120 -9.42 -0.43 16.18
N VAL A 121 -8.23 0.18 16.13
CA VAL A 121 -7.00 -0.46 16.59
C VAL A 121 -7.09 -0.70 18.10
N GLN A 122 -6.86 -1.94 18.51
CA GLN A 122 -6.83 -2.33 19.91
C GLN A 122 -5.39 -2.24 20.44
N ILE A 123 -5.20 -1.49 21.53
CA ILE A 123 -3.91 -1.41 22.21
C ILE A 123 -3.87 -2.51 23.27
N TYR A 124 -3.03 -3.52 23.05
CA TYR A 124 -2.77 -4.55 24.07
C TYR A 124 -1.86 -3.99 25.15
N LYS A 125 -2.36 -3.97 26.38
CA LYS A 125 -1.54 -3.68 27.58
C LYS A 125 -1.17 -5.02 28.22
N SER A 126 0.11 -5.40 28.17
CA SER A 126 0.59 -6.53 28.98
C SER A 126 0.40 -6.19 30.47
N LYS A 127 -0.08 -7.16 31.21
CA LYS A 127 -0.12 -7.09 32.69
C LYS A 127 1.28 -7.18 33.26
#